data_aa90e0f07675d7690d6dcf6273c2c299
#
_entry.id   aa90e0f07675d7690d6dcf6273c2c299
#
_cell.length_a   1.000
_cell.length_b   1.000
_cell.length_c   1.000
_cell.angle_alpha   90.00
_cell.angle_beta   90.00
_cell.angle_gamma   90.00
#
_symmetry.space_group_name_H-M   'P 1'
#
loop_
_entity.id
_entity.type
_entity.pdbx_description
1 polymer ?
#
loop_
_entity_poly.entity_id
_entity_poly.type
_entity_poly.pdbx_seq_one_letter_code
_entity_poly.pdbx_strand_id
1 'polypeptide(L)'
;VTWGHALAVLAQQLPKMKRKGVSVIQLTGGFSRAIFESGALDVLKRFVDSVGGIGYQIPAPAMVAEPSIVDALKKDPQIQEILEMAEICQTAIYSVGNLERPSIVYEMGLIDENDYKDFSRRGAVGDCCSHFINKNGELFDKKIDARVVGASLETIKKIPNKLVAAVGKEKEKILTAALRGGLV
;
A
#
# COMPACT_ATOMS: atom_id res chain seq x y z
N VAL A 1 -3.72 -6.29 3.04
CA VAL A 1 -2.42 -5.87 3.61
C VAL A 1 -1.56 -5.22 2.54
N THR A 2 -0.57 -4.41 2.94
CA THR A 2 0.48 -3.91 2.04
C THR A 2 1.84 -4.49 2.42
N TRP A 3 2.90 -3.75 2.20
CA TRP A 3 4.31 -4.11 2.43
C TRP A 3 4.98 -3.03 3.28
N GLY A 4 6.21 -3.28 3.70
CA GLY A 4 7.06 -2.34 4.41
C GLY A 4 7.59 -2.89 5.74
N HIS A 5 8.66 -2.26 6.23
CA HIS A 5 9.39 -2.74 7.40
C HIS A 5 8.50 -2.86 8.66
N ALA A 6 7.68 -1.84 8.94
CA ALA A 6 6.78 -1.87 10.10
C ALA A 6 5.78 -3.05 10.03
N LEU A 7 5.25 -3.35 8.83
CA LEU A 7 4.37 -4.50 8.62
C LEU A 7 5.10 -5.84 8.71
N ALA A 8 6.33 -5.91 8.23
CA ALA A 8 7.13 -7.12 8.36
C ALA A 8 7.39 -7.45 9.83
N VAL A 9 7.77 -6.46 10.64
CA VAL A 9 7.95 -6.62 12.09
C VAL A 9 6.64 -7.01 12.77
N LEU A 10 5.54 -6.34 12.44
CA LEU A 10 4.22 -6.70 12.96
C LEU A 10 3.85 -8.14 12.62
N ALA A 11 4.03 -8.54 11.36
CA ALA A 11 3.70 -9.89 10.90
C ALA A 11 4.53 -10.99 11.59
N GLN A 12 5.78 -10.70 11.97
CA GLN A 12 6.64 -11.62 12.73
C GLN A 12 6.12 -11.86 14.16
N GLN A 13 5.43 -10.90 14.75
CA GLN A 13 4.93 -10.96 16.12
C GLN A 13 3.49 -11.50 16.21
N LEU A 14 2.81 -11.73 15.08
CA LEU A 14 1.44 -12.22 15.09
C LEU A 14 1.37 -13.66 15.64
N PRO A 15 0.47 -13.94 16.60
CA PRO A 15 0.26 -15.29 17.08
C PRO A 15 -0.44 -16.15 16.02
N LYS A 16 -0.25 -17.46 16.09
CA LYS A 16 -0.99 -18.40 15.24
C LYS A 16 -2.45 -18.50 15.72
N MET A 17 -3.38 -18.00 14.92
CA MET A 17 -4.79 -17.88 15.30
C MET A 17 -5.69 -18.98 14.72
N LYS A 18 -5.29 -19.64 13.64
CA LYS A 18 -6.04 -20.72 12.95
C LYS A 18 -7.53 -20.39 12.73
N ARG A 19 -7.81 -19.25 12.11
CA ARG A 19 -9.18 -18.83 11.79
C ARG A 19 -9.64 -19.46 10.48
N LYS A 20 -10.82 -20.07 10.45
CA LYS A 20 -11.41 -20.60 9.20
C LYS A 20 -12.05 -19.46 8.38
N GLY A 21 -11.93 -19.56 7.06
CA GLY A 21 -12.59 -18.64 6.12
C GLY A 21 -11.98 -17.24 6.05
N VAL A 22 -10.73 -17.05 6.47
CA VAL A 22 -10.04 -15.78 6.34
C VAL A 22 -9.29 -15.71 5.00
N SER A 23 -9.51 -14.65 4.24
CA SER A 23 -8.72 -14.29 3.07
C SER A 23 -7.83 -13.11 3.40
N VAL A 24 -6.55 -13.20 3.06
CA VAL A 24 -5.58 -12.11 3.19
C VAL A 24 -5.21 -11.61 1.81
N ILE A 25 -5.53 -10.36 1.52
CA ILE A 25 -5.44 -9.77 0.18
C ILE A 25 -4.38 -8.68 0.17
N GLN A 26 -3.52 -8.66 -0.84
CA GLN A 26 -2.68 -7.50 -1.10
C GLN A 26 -3.53 -6.33 -1.58
N LEU A 27 -3.33 -5.14 -1.00
CA LEU A 27 -4.01 -3.91 -1.40
C LEU A 27 -3.27 -3.17 -2.53
N THR A 28 -2.01 -3.49 -2.77
CA THR A 28 -1.18 -2.88 -3.82
C THR A 28 -0.25 -3.92 -4.41
N GLY A 29 0.15 -3.75 -5.65
CA GLY A 29 1.15 -4.60 -6.30
C GLY A 29 2.50 -4.60 -5.58
N GLY A 30 3.43 -5.39 -6.07
CA GLY A 30 4.76 -5.56 -5.48
C GLY A 30 5.84 -4.70 -6.14
N PHE A 31 7.09 -5.00 -5.81
CA PHE A 31 8.29 -4.36 -6.36
C PHE A 31 9.26 -5.41 -6.88
N SER A 32 9.90 -5.10 -8.01
CA SER A 32 10.90 -5.98 -8.62
C SER A 32 12.19 -6.12 -7.79
N ARG A 33 12.47 -5.15 -6.93
CA ARG A 33 13.61 -5.15 -6.00
C ARG A 33 13.22 -5.69 -4.61
N ALA A 34 12.36 -6.68 -4.55
CA ALA A 34 11.99 -7.36 -3.30
C ALA A 34 13.18 -8.17 -2.75
N ILE A 35 14.17 -7.49 -2.22
CA ILE A 35 15.41 -8.11 -1.76
C ILE A 35 15.38 -8.41 -0.25
N PHE A 36 14.32 -8.16 0.51
CA PHE A 36 14.37 -8.32 1.95
C PHE A 36 13.05 -8.80 2.55
N GLU A 37 13.14 -9.24 3.80
CA GLU A 37 12.07 -9.73 4.68
C GLU A 37 10.86 -8.78 4.84
N SER A 38 10.91 -7.58 4.29
CA SER A 38 9.83 -6.59 4.25
C SER A 38 9.07 -6.55 2.92
N GLY A 39 9.38 -7.46 1.99
CA GLY A 39 8.71 -7.53 0.69
C GLY A 39 7.23 -7.88 0.80
N ALA A 40 6.45 -7.46 -0.19
CA ALA A 40 5.00 -7.65 -0.20
C ALA A 40 4.60 -9.13 -0.06
N LEU A 41 5.33 -10.04 -0.70
CA LEU A 41 5.07 -11.47 -0.63
C LEU A 41 5.37 -12.07 0.74
N ASP A 42 6.49 -11.67 1.38
CA ASP A 42 6.84 -12.17 2.71
C ASP A 42 5.82 -11.71 3.77
N VAL A 43 5.42 -10.44 3.73
CA VAL A 43 4.38 -9.91 4.62
C VAL A 43 3.07 -10.67 4.43
N LEU A 44 2.60 -10.83 3.18
CA LEU A 44 1.38 -11.58 2.87
C LEU A 44 1.45 -13.00 3.44
N LYS A 45 2.55 -13.72 3.15
CA LYS A 45 2.74 -15.09 3.61
C LYS A 45 2.68 -15.20 5.14
N ARG A 46 3.34 -14.30 5.87
CA ARG A 46 3.33 -14.29 7.34
C ARG A 46 1.94 -14.04 7.91
N PHE A 47 1.16 -13.13 7.33
CA PHE A 47 -0.24 -12.92 7.72
C PHE A 47 -1.08 -14.19 7.47
N VAL A 48 -0.93 -14.81 6.30
CA VAL A 48 -1.61 -16.07 5.96
C VAL A 48 -1.26 -17.18 6.96
N ASP A 49 0.02 -17.37 7.24
CA ASP A 49 0.51 -18.39 8.19
C ASP A 49 -0.03 -18.16 9.62
N SER A 50 -0.17 -16.88 10.02
CA SER A 50 -0.71 -16.50 11.32
C SER A 50 -2.21 -16.81 11.43
N VAL A 51 -3.00 -16.41 10.45
CA VAL A 51 -4.46 -16.59 10.51
C VAL A 51 -4.93 -17.99 10.06
N GLY A 52 -4.09 -18.73 9.33
CA GLY A 52 -4.44 -20.03 8.75
C GLY A 52 -5.42 -19.89 7.59
N GLY A 53 -5.31 -18.79 6.83
CA GLY A 53 -6.21 -18.44 5.72
C GLY A 53 -5.63 -18.71 4.34
N ILE A 54 -6.20 -18.05 3.33
CA ILE A 54 -5.73 -18.05 1.94
C ILE A 54 -5.20 -16.67 1.59
N GLY A 55 -4.05 -16.61 0.91
CA GLY A 55 -3.42 -15.36 0.46
C GLY A 55 -3.70 -15.07 -1.01
N TYR A 56 -4.03 -13.83 -1.32
CA TYR A 56 -4.24 -13.33 -2.68
C TYR A 56 -3.24 -12.21 -2.97
N GLN A 57 -2.37 -12.47 -3.94
CA GLN A 57 -1.32 -11.55 -4.38
C GLN A 57 -1.71 -10.89 -5.69
N ILE A 58 -1.53 -9.58 -5.81
CA ILE A 58 -1.61 -8.88 -7.08
C ILE A 58 -0.32 -9.18 -7.87
N PRO A 59 -0.38 -9.95 -8.99
CA PRO A 59 0.81 -10.34 -9.75
C PRO A 59 1.25 -9.20 -10.70
N ALA A 60 1.43 -8.01 -10.17
CA ALA A 60 1.81 -6.82 -10.91
C ALA A 60 2.68 -5.88 -10.06
N PRO A 61 3.46 -4.96 -10.69
CA PRO A 61 4.15 -3.89 -9.97
C PRO A 61 3.16 -2.96 -9.26
N ALA A 62 3.56 -2.38 -8.11
CA ALA A 62 2.75 -1.40 -7.39
C ALA A 62 2.49 -0.12 -8.19
N MET A 63 3.43 0.24 -9.05
CA MET A 63 3.31 1.38 -9.96
C MET A 63 3.95 1.02 -11.30
N VAL A 64 3.31 1.43 -12.38
CA VAL A 64 3.76 1.21 -13.76
C VAL A 64 4.14 2.52 -14.45
N ALA A 65 4.80 2.43 -15.61
CA ALA A 65 5.27 3.61 -16.35
C ALA A 65 4.13 4.47 -16.89
N GLU A 66 3.05 3.84 -17.38
CA GLU A 66 1.97 4.51 -18.09
C GLU A 66 0.59 4.06 -17.57
N PRO A 67 -0.41 4.96 -17.50
CA PRO A 67 -1.77 4.63 -17.07
C PRO A 67 -2.43 3.54 -17.92
N SER A 68 -2.15 3.48 -19.23
CA SER A 68 -2.68 2.46 -20.14
C SER A 68 -2.31 1.03 -19.72
N ILE A 69 -1.18 0.86 -19.06
CA ILE A 69 -0.77 -0.45 -18.52
C ILE A 69 -1.68 -0.83 -17.35
N VAL A 70 -2.04 0.13 -16.47
CA VAL A 70 -3.00 -0.11 -15.39
C VAL A 70 -4.35 -0.54 -15.94
N ASP A 71 -4.84 0.14 -16.98
CA ASP A 71 -6.11 -0.17 -17.62
C ASP A 71 -6.10 -1.59 -18.24
N ALA A 72 -4.97 -2.00 -18.83
CA ALA A 72 -4.80 -3.35 -19.35
C ALA A 72 -4.78 -4.40 -18.23
N LEU A 73 -4.01 -4.15 -17.16
CA LEU A 73 -3.91 -5.06 -16.01
C LEU A 73 -5.26 -5.22 -15.28
N LYS A 74 -6.02 -4.16 -15.11
CA LYS A 74 -7.36 -4.21 -14.49
C LYS A 74 -8.40 -5.00 -15.29
N LYS A 75 -8.16 -5.25 -16.59
CA LYS A 75 -8.99 -6.12 -17.43
C LYS A 75 -8.61 -7.60 -17.31
N ASP A 76 -7.46 -7.91 -16.73
CA ASP A 76 -7.08 -9.30 -16.47
C ASP A 76 -7.97 -9.88 -15.36
N PRO A 77 -8.63 -11.04 -15.59
CA PRO A 77 -9.58 -11.60 -14.63
C PRO A 77 -8.98 -11.90 -13.26
N GLN A 78 -7.69 -12.30 -13.20
CA GLN A 78 -7.04 -12.60 -11.92
C GLN A 78 -6.78 -11.35 -11.09
N ILE A 79 -6.41 -10.25 -11.74
CA ILE A 79 -6.20 -8.97 -11.07
C ILE A 79 -7.53 -8.35 -10.66
N GLN A 80 -8.51 -8.40 -11.55
CA GLN A 80 -9.87 -7.91 -11.30
C GLN A 80 -10.48 -8.58 -10.07
N GLU A 81 -10.42 -9.91 -9.98
CA GLU A 81 -10.91 -10.67 -8.83
C GLU A 81 -10.30 -10.14 -7.51
N ILE A 82 -9.00 -9.93 -7.45
CA ILE A 82 -8.33 -9.46 -6.25
C ILE A 82 -8.75 -8.03 -5.89
N LEU A 83 -8.92 -7.15 -6.88
CA LEU A 83 -9.37 -5.78 -6.65
C LEU A 83 -10.83 -5.75 -6.15
N GLU A 84 -11.71 -6.59 -6.69
CA GLU A 84 -13.10 -6.76 -6.22
C GLU A 84 -13.13 -7.30 -4.78
N MET A 85 -12.27 -8.27 -4.45
CA MET A 85 -12.12 -8.75 -3.06
C MET A 85 -11.68 -7.63 -2.12
N ALA A 86 -10.84 -6.68 -2.57
CA ALA A 86 -10.43 -5.55 -1.75
C ALA A 86 -11.60 -4.60 -1.42
N GLU A 87 -12.59 -4.47 -2.30
CA GLU A 87 -13.78 -3.62 -2.09
C GLU A 87 -14.68 -4.12 -0.97
N ILE A 88 -14.69 -5.44 -0.71
CA ILE A 88 -15.51 -6.07 0.35
C ILE A 88 -14.71 -6.40 1.61
N CYS A 89 -13.44 -6.01 1.67
CA CYS A 89 -12.60 -6.22 2.84
C CYS A 89 -13.19 -5.59 4.10
N GLN A 90 -13.09 -6.30 5.22
CA GLN A 90 -13.54 -5.81 6.53
C GLN A 90 -12.43 -5.07 7.29
N THR A 91 -11.17 -5.39 6.99
CA THR A 91 -10.02 -4.84 7.71
C THR A 91 -8.87 -4.57 6.73
N ALA A 92 -8.34 -3.37 6.75
CA ALA A 92 -7.10 -3.00 6.08
C ALA A 92 -5.97 -2.87 7.11
N ILE A 93 -4.83 -3.51 6.83
CA ILE A 93 -3.63 -3.38 7.65
C ILE A 93 -2.50 -2.93 6.73
N TYR A 94 -1.97 -1.74 6.97
CA TYR A 94 -0.97 -1.15 6.09
C TYR A 94 -0.03 -0.19 6.82
N SER A 95 1.01 0.24 6.12
CA SER A 95 1.94 1.27 6.58
C SER A 95 1.83 2.49 5.67
N VAL A 96 2.36 3.61 6.13
CA VAL A 96 2.46 4.85 5.35
C VAL A 96 3.90 5.15 5.01
N GLY A 97 4.15 5.63 3.79
CA GLY A 97 5.44 6.08 3.31
C GLY A 97 5.59 7.59 3.49
N ASN A 98 6.68 8.07 4.13
CA ASN A 98 7.03 9.48 4.11
C ASN A 98 7.73 9.85 2.80
N LEU A 99 7.66 11.12 2.44
CA LEU A 99 8.39 11.64 1.29
C LEU A 99 9.79 12.15 1.68
N GLU A 100 10.02 12.48 2.96
CA GLU A 100 11.33 12.94 3.44
C GLU A 100 12.37 11.82 3.37
N ARG A 101 13.61 12.15 2.99
CA ARG A 101 14.68 11.15 2.89
C ARG A 101 15.20 10.72 4.27
N PRO A 102 15.51 9.44 4.46
CA PRO A 102 15.36 8.32 3.51
C PRO A 102 13.89 7.99 3.23
N SER A 103 13.54 7.81 1.95
CA SER A 103 12.16 7.53 1.51
C SER A 103 12.11 6.24 0.72
N ILE A 104 11.33 5.28 1.20
CA ILE A 104 11.21 3.96 0.57
C ILE A 104 10.63 4.05 -0.86
N VAL A 105 9.71 4.99 -1.11
CA VAL A 105 9.13 5.18 -2.43
C VAL A 105 10.15 5.65 -3.46
N TYR A 106 11.14 6.44 -3.03
CA TYR A 106 12.27 6.86 -3.85
C TYR A 106 13.28 5.71 -4.03
N GLU A 107 13.67 5.04 -2.95
CA GLU A 107 14.63 3.93 -2.99
C GLU A 107 14.14 2.76 -3.83
N MET A 108 12.83 2.50 -3.83
CA MET A 108 12.19 1.48 -4.66
C MET A 108 11.97 1.93 -6.12
N GLY A 109 12.29 3.18 -6.46
CA GLY A 109 12.17 3.71 -7.81
C GLY A 109 10.72 3.94 -8.26
N LEU A 110 9.80 4.15 -7.33
CA LEU A 110 8.41 4.56 -7.64
C LEU A 110 8.36 5.98 -8.20
N ILE A 111 9.23 6.82 -7.70
CA ILE A 111 9.44 8.20 -8.14
C ILE A 111 10.92 8.43 -8.40
N ASP A 112 11.23 9.26 -9.36
CA ASP A 112 12.59 9.71 -9.65
C ASP A 112 12.96 10.99 -8.88
N GLU A 113 14.15 11.53 -9.12
CA GLU A 113 14.65 12.75 -8.46
C GLU A 113 13.82 13.98 -8.84
N ASN A 114 13.29 14.06 -10.05
CA ASN A 114 12.49 15.17 -10.52
C ASN A 114 11.10 15.11 -9.91
N ASP A 115 10.49 13.92 -9.89
CA ASP A 115 9.23 13.65 -9.19
C ASP A 115 9.34 14.02 -7.72
N TYR A 116 10.41 13.57 -7.04
CA TYR A 116 10.64 13.86 -5.62
C TYR A 116 10.68 15.36 -5.34
N LYS A 117 11.44 16.13 -6.14
CA LYS A 117 11.55 17.60 -5.99
C LYS A 117 10.21 18.29 -6.27
N ASP A 118 9.51 17.86 -7.31
CA ASP A 118 8.21 18.43 -7.68
C ASP A 118 7.15 18.13 -6.61
N PHE A 119 7.07 16.90 -6.14
CA PHE A 119 6.11 16.51 -5.10
C PHE A 119 6.33 17.26 -3.80
N SER A 120 7.58 17.35 -3.35
CA SER A 120 7.93 18.12 -2.14
C SER A 120 7.54 19.58 -2.27
N ARG A 121 7.82 20.21 -3.41
CA ARG A 121 7.48 21.61 -3.69
C ARG A 121 5.97 21.85 -3.75
N ARG A 122 5.21 20.92 -4.35
CA ARG A 122 3.75 21.01 -4.52
C ARG A 122 2.96 20.55 -3.29
N GLY A 123 3.63 20.07 -2.23
CA GLY A 123 3.01 19.77 -0.94
C GLY A 123 2.50 18.34 -0.76
N ALA A 124 3.04 17.37 -1.49
CA ALA A 124 2.87 15.97 -1.11
C ALA A 124 3.57 15.71 0.23
N VAL A 125 2.98 14.89 1.09
CA VAL A 125 3.54 14.56 2.41
C VAL A 125 4.00 13.10 2.52
N GLY A 126 3.59 12.26 1.58
CA GLY A 126 3.93 10.85 1.55
C GLY A 126 2.87 10.04 0.80
N ASP A 127 2.90 8.73 1.01
CA ASP A 127 1.95 7.82 0.37
C ASP A 127 1.20 6.92 1.36
N CYS A 128 0.02 6.50 0.96
CA CYS A 128 -0.80 5.47 1.55
C CYS A 128 -1.07 4.40 0.49
N CYS A 129 -0.56 3.19 0.66
CA CYS A 129 -0.75 2.09 -0.31
C CYS A 129 -0.33 2.49 -1.75
N SER A 130 0.79 3.19 -1.90
CA SER A 130 1.33 3.76 -3.15
C SER A 130 0.57 4.97 -3.72
N HIS A 131 -0.49 5.44 -3.08
CA HIS A 131 -1.21 6.67 -3.44
C HIS A 131 -0.60 7.86 -2.71
N PHE A 132 -0.03 8.81 -3.44
CA PHE A 132 0.51 10.04 -2.83
C PHE A 132 -0.60 10.95 -2.35
N ILE A 133 -0.48 11.47 -1.13
CA ILE A 133 -1.46 12.36 -0.51
C ILE A 133 -0.85 13.69 -0.08
N ASN A 134 -1.70 14.72 -0.02
CA ASN A 134 -1.37 16.03 0.51
C ASN A 134 -1.61 16.11 2.04
N LYS A 135 -1.33 17.24 2.66
CA LYS A 135 -1.49 17.48 4.12
C LYS A 135 -2.92 17.28 4.65
N ASN A 136 -3.93 17.27 3.79
CA ASN A 136 -5.33 17.03 4.15
C ASN A 136 -5.74 15.55 4.00
N GLY A 137 -4.82 14.69 3.52
CA GLY A 137 -5.13 13.28 3.23
C GLY A 137 -5.91 13.06 1.93
N GLU A 138 -5.90 14.05 1.06
CA GLU A 138 -6.50 13.99 -0.28
C GLU A 138 -5.45 13.52 -1.29
N LEU A 139 -5.93 12.91 -2.38
CA LEU A 139 -5.07 12.51 -3.48
C LEU A 139 -4.25 13.69 -4.01
N PHE A 140 -2.93 13.52 -4.02
CA PHE A 140 -2.01 14.60 -4.39
C PHE A 140 -2.02 14.92 -5.89
N ASP A 141 -1.96 13.89 -6.74
CA ASP A 141 -1.86 14.07 -8.18
C ASP A 141 -2.52 12.89 -8.92
N LYS A 142 -3.54 13.18 -9.71
CA LYS A 142 -4.30 12.16 -10.45
C LYS A 142 -3.49 11.48 -11.55
N LYS A 143 -2.49 12.15 -12.15
CA LYS A 143 -1.68 11.58 -13.21
C LYS A 143 -0.73 10.51 -12.68
N ILE A 144 -0.12 10.79 -11.52
CA ILE A 144 0.72 9.81 -10.83
C ILE A 144 -0.13 8.66 -10.30
N ASP A 145 -1.28 8.97 -9.71
CA ASP A 145 -2.20 7.99 -9.16
C ASP A 145 -2.73 7.02 -10.22
N ALA A 146 -2.97 7.48 -11.42
CA ALA A 146 -3.38 6.64 -12.54
C ALA A 146 -2.37 5.56 -12.93
N ARG A 147 -1.13 5.60 -12.40
CA ARG A 147 -0.08 4.60 -12.59
C ARG A 147 -0.05 3.54 -11.47
N VAL A 148 -0.87 3.67 -10.44
CA VAL A 148 -0.91 2.75 -9.30
C VAL A 148 -1.73 1.51 -9.62
N VAL A 149 -1.16 0.34 -9.35
CA VAL A 149 -1.83 -0.96 -9.48
C VAL A 149 -2.19 -1.46 -8.09
N GLY A 150 -3.46 -1.38 -7.74
CA GLY A 150 -3.95 -1.76 -6.41
C GLY A 150 -5.38 -1.26 -6.16
N ALA A 151 -5.82 -1.46 -4.92
CA ALA A 151 -7.08 -0.91 -4.43
C ALA A 151 -7.00 0.62 -4.42
N SER A 152 -8.02 1.30 -4.91
CA SER A 152 -8.04 2.76 -4.94
C SER A 152 -8.04 3.38 -3.54
N LEU A 153 -7.62 4.64 -3.44
CA LEU A 153 -7.67 5.36 -2.16
C LEU A 153 -9.10 5.44 -1.61
N GLU A 154 -10.10 5.54 -2.48
CA GLU A 154 -11.52 5.53 -2.12
C GLU A 154 -11.97 4.16 -1.60
N THR A 155 -11.49 3.06 -2.18
CA THR A 155 -11.73 1.71 -1.67
C THR A 155 -11.16 1.57 -0.26
N ILE A 156 -9.90 2.01 -0.04
CA ILE A 156 -9.24 1.97 1.26
C ILE A 156 -10.03 2.77 2.31
N LYS A 157 -10.52 3.96 1.97
CA LYS A 157 -11.33 4.79 2.87
C LYS A 157 -12.62 4.09 3.31
N LYS A 158 -13.25 3.32 2.43
CA LYS A 158 -14.51 2.61 2.71
C LYS A 158 -14.33 1.37 3.58
N ILE A 159 -13.13 0.81 3.70
CA ILE A 159 -12.89 -0.36 4.55
C ILE A 159 -13.20 0.00 6.01
N PRO A 160 -14.09 -0.75 6.71
CA PRO A 160 -14.58 -0.37 8.03
C PRO A 160 -13.49 -0.27 9.09
N ASN A 161 -12.58 -1.23 9.12
CA ASN A 161 -11.50 -1.27 10.11
C ASN A 161 -10.16 -1.00 9.43
N LYS A 162 -9.44 0.01 9.90
CA LYS A 162 -8.12 0.36 9.38
C LYS A 162 -7.10 0.36 10.51
N LEU A 163 -6.02 -0.39 10.32
CA LEU A 163 -4.87 -0.43 11.22
C LEU A 163 -3.63 0.02 10.46
N VAL A 164 -3.06 1.12 10.91
CA VAL A 164 -1.83 1.67 10.32
C VAL A 164 -0.66 1.42 11.25
N ALA A 165 0.33 0.66 10.78
CA ALA A 165 1.58 0.43 11.46
C ALA A 165 2.63 1.44 10.98
N ALA A 166 3.09 2.33 11.86
CA ALA A 166 4.10 3.32 11.55
C ALA A 166 5.05 3.52 12.73
N VAL A 167 6.33 3.73 12.44
CA VAL A 167 7.38 3.94 13.42
C VAL A 167 8.29 5.07 12.94
N GLY A 168 8.67 5.97 13.86
CA GLY A 168 9.59 7.07 13.61
C GLY A 168 8.90 8.44 13.50
N LYS A 169 9.62 9.49 13.92
CA LYS A 169 9.13 10.87 13.87
C LYS A 169 8.87 11.37 12.45
N GLU A 170 9.61 10.84 11.48
CA GLU A 170 9.46 11.15 10.06
C GLU A 170 8.09 10.76 9.48
N LYS A 171 7.33 9.93 10.21
CA LYS A 171 5.95 9.52 9.85
C LYS A 171 4.88 10.48 10.37
N GLU A 172 5.21 11.45 11.20
CA GLU A 172 4.23 12.34 11.84
C GLU A 172 3.37 13.09 10.82
N LYS A 173 3.98 13.68 9.80
CA LYS A 173 3.27 14.45 8.77
C LYS A 173 2.29 13.59 7.98
N ILE A 174 2.75 12.44 7.52
CA ILE A 174 1.91 11.53 6.71
C ILE A 174 0.81 10.88 7.56
N LEU A 175 1.07 10.52 8.81
CA LEU A 175 0.05 9.99 9.72
C LEU A 175 -1.02 11.05 10.02
N THR A 176 -0.62 12.29 10.29
CA THR A 176 -1.56 13.40 10.51
C THR A 176 -2.44 13.62 9.26
N ALA A 177 -1.85 13.57 8.07
CA ALA A 177 -2.60 13.67 6.82
C ALA A 177 -3.55 12.49 6.62
N ALA A 178 -3.10 11.27 6.87
CA ALA A 178 -3.92 10.06 6.76
C ALA A 178 -5.13 10.10 7.70
N LEU A 179 -4.95 10.55 8.95
CA LEU A 179 -6.04 10.76 9.90
C LEU A 179 -7.06 11.78 9.39
N ARG A 180 -6.61 12.94 8.90
CA ARG A 180 -7.48 13.97 8.33
C ARG A 180 -8.27 13.48 7.11
N GLY A 181 -7.66 12.63 6.31
CA GLY A 181 -8.26 12.07 5.09
C GLY A 181 -9.18 10.86 5.33
N GLY A 182 -9.36 10.41 6.57
CA GLY A 182 -10.16 9.21 6.89
C GLY A 182 -9.51 7.91 6.42
N LEU A 183 -8.18 7.89 6.37
CA LEU A 183 -7.38 6.73 5.97
C LEU A 183 -6.88 5.91 7.19
N VAL A 184 -7.25 6.28 8.38
CA VAL A 184 -6.91 5.58 9.64
C VAL A 184 -8.16 5.47 10.50
#